data_9ffe7132f4f305934c807f6e1aa7ec3a
#
_entry.id   9ffe7132f4f305934c807f6e1aa7ec3a
#
_cell.length_a   1.000
_cell.length_b   1.000
_cell.length_c   1.000
_cell.angle_alpha   90.00
_cell.angle_beta   90.00
_cell.angle_gamma   90.00
#
_symmetry.space_group_name_H-M   'P 1'
#
loop_
_entity.id
_entity.type
_entity.pdbx_description
1 polymer ?
#
loop_
_entity_poly.entity_id
_entity_poly.type
_entity_poly.pdbx_seq_one_letter_code
_entity_poly.pdbx_strand_id
1 'polypeptide(L)'
;MKDHKDLDVWKKSIDLVVESYRLSGKFPKDELFGLTSQMRRAAVSIPSNIAEGAARNTSKEFIQFLHVSLGSAAELETQFIIAKKLGYLEEIDGVLMRLAAVQQMLNGLIRHYRNKGTTGVR
;
A
#
# COMPACT_ATOMS: atom_id res chain seq x y z
N MET A 1 19.99 -0.95 -8.04
CA MET A 1 18.57 -1.19 -8.25
C MET A 1 18.06 -0.28 -9.34
N LYS A 2 17.19 -0.78 -10.16
CA LYS A 2 16.52 0.04 -11.15
C LYS A 2 15.53 0.99 -10.46
N ASP A 3 14.92 1.84 -11.24
CA ASP A 3 13.92 2.79 -10.78
C ASP A 3 12.78 2.05 -10.04
N HIS A 4 12.15 2.71 -9.05
CA HIS A 4 11.00 2.13 -8.36
C HIS A 4 9.88 1.70 -9.31
N LYS A 5 9.77 2.36 -10.46
CA LYS A 5 8.75 2.04 -11.47
C LYS A 5 8.94 0.66 -12.07
N ASP A 6 10.09 0.04 -11.89
CA ASP A 6 10.35 -1.34 -12.35
C ASP A 6 9.92 -2.39 -11.32
N LEU A 7 9.59 -1.97 -10.10
CA LEU A 7 9.17 -2.90 -9.04
C LEU A 7 7.71 -3.32 -9.25
N ASP A 8 7.47 -4.63 -9.27
CA ASP A 8 6.11 -5.17 -9.44
C ASP A 8 5.19 -4.70 -8.32
N VAL A 9 5.68 -4.63 -7.08
CA VAL A 9 4.86 -4.20 -5.96
C VAL A 9 4.41 -2.74 -6.13
N TRP A 10 5.27 -1.89 -6.70
CA TRP A 10 4.89 -0.52 -6.96
C TRP A 10 3.76 -0.45 -8.00
N LYS A 11 3.93 -1.21 -9.11
CA LYS A 11 2.92 -1.24 -10.17
C LYS A 11 1.56 -1.73 -9.64
N LYS A 12 1.58 -2.80 -8.85
CA LYS A 12 0.35 -3.35 -8.26
C LYS A 12 -0.26 -2.41 -7.25
N SER A 13 0.56 -1.67 -6.50
CA SER A 13 0.04 -0.69 -5.55
C SER A 13 -0.59 0.51 -6.25
N ILE A 14 -0.09 0.90 -7.42
CA ILE A 14 -0.73 1.93 -8.23
C ILE A 14 -2.14 1.48 -8.66
N ASP A 15 -2.26 0.24 -9.13
CA ASP A 15 -3.57 -0.31 -9.51
C ASP A 15 -4.52 -0.33 -8.31
N LEU A 16 -4.00 -0.64 -7.13
CA LEU A 16 -4.76 -0.65 -5.89
C LEU A 16 -5.26 0.77 -5.54
N VAL A 17 -4.44 1.79 -5.76
CA VAL A 17 -4.86 3.19 -5.56
C VAL A 17 -6.04 3.52 -6.45
N VAL A 18 -5.94 3.20 -7.74
CA VAL A 18 -7.01 3.48 -8.70
C VAL A 18 -8.31 2.79 -8.29
N GLU A 19 -8.22 1.53 -7.88
CA GLU A 19 -9.39 0.77 -7.43
C GLU A 19 -9.97 1.37 -6.14
N SER A 20 -9.12 1.82 -5.22
CA SER A 20 -9.56 2.45 -3.97
C SER A 20 -10.32 3.75 -4.24
N TYR A 21 -9.87 4.54 -5.22
CA TYR A 21 -10.59 5.74 -5.63
C TYR A 21 -11.95 5.40 -6.24
N ARG A 22 -11.99 4.37 -7.09
CA ARG A 22 -13.24 3.94 -7.71
C ARG A 22 -14.25 3.50 -6.66
N LEU A 23 -13.80 2.68 -5.72
CA LEU A 23 -14.69 2.14 -4.68
C LEU A 23 -15.13 3.23 -3.70
N SER A 24 -14.22 4.10 -3.26
CA SER A 24 -14.55 5.16 -2.32
C SER A 24 -15.45 6.23 -2.95
N GLY A 25 -15.49 6.30 -4.27
CA GLY A 25 -16.41 7.18 -4.98
C GLY A 25 -17.88 6.80 -4.78
N LYS A 26 -18.15 5.59 -4.30
CA LYS A 26 -19.51 5.13 -3.99
C LYS A 26 -19.97 5.51 -2.59
N PHE A 27 -19.07 6.06 -1.76
CA PHE A 27 -19.38 6.40 -0.38
C PHE A 27 -20.31 7.62 -0.33
N PRO A 28 -21.10 7.76 0.76
CA PRO A 28 -21.93 8.95 0.96
C PRO A 28 -21.09 10.22 0.94
N LYS A 29 -21.68 11.31 0.46
CA LYS A 29 -21.00 12.62 0.39
C LYS A 29 -20.53 13.09 1.75
N ASP A 30 -21.23 12.71 2.83
CA ASP A 30 -20.85 13.06 4.19
C ASP A 30 -19.49 12.52 4.58
N GLU A 31 -19.01 11.49 3.89
CA GLU A 31 -17.71 10.88 4.18
C GLU A 31 -16.56 11.51 3.40
N LEU A 32 -16.83 12.54 2.61
CA LEU A 32 -15.79 13.12 1.75
C LEU A 32 -14.56 13.55 2.56
N PHE A 33 -14.77 14.19 3.71
CA PHE A 33 -13.69 14.62 4.59
C PHE A 33 -13.47 13.65 5.76
N GLY A 34 -14.07 12.47 5.71
CA GLY A 34 -13.91 11.41 6.70
C GLY A 34 -13.29 10.18 6.07
N LEU A 35 -14.06 9.09 5.99
CA LEU A 35 -13.56 7.80 5.53
C LEU A 35 -13.03 7.85 4.09
N THR A 36 -13.70 8.57 3.20
CA THR A 36 -13.26 8.71 1.81
C THR A 36 -11.83 9.28 1.74
N SER A 37 -11.63 10.40 2.43
CA SER A 37 -10.32 11.08 2.44
C SER A 37 -9.24 10.22 3.08
N GLN A 38 -9.55 9.58 4.21
CA GLN A 38 -8.61 8.72 4.92
C GLN A 38 -8.20 7.51 4.07
N MET A 39 -9.16 6.88 3.42
CA MET A 39 -8.90 5.72 2.56
C MET A 39 -7.99 6.09 1.39
N ARG A 40 -8.28 7.21 0.74
CA ARG A 40 -7.48 7.66 -0.40
C ARG A 40 -6.06 8.00 0.02
N ARG A 41 -5.89 8.62 1.17
CA ARG A 41 -4.55 8.91 1.69
C ARG A 41 -3.77 7.65 2.02
N ALA A 42 -4.41 6.68 2.67
CA ALA A 42 -3.76 5.41 2.98
C ALA A 42 -3.33 4.70 1.69
N ALA A 43 -4.22 4.66 0.70
CA ALA A 43 -3.92 4.00 -0.58
C ALA A 43 -2.71 4.64 -1.28
N VAL A 44 -2.70 5.96 -1.42
CA VAL A 44 -1.61 6.71 -2.08
C VAL A 44 -0.31 6.54 -1.32
N SER A 45 -0.36 6.45 0.00
CA SER A 45 0.82 6.28 0.86
C SER A 45 1.60 5.00 0.52
N ILE A 46 0.93 3.96 0.03
CA ILE A 46 1.61 2.69 -0.28
C ILE A 46 2.65 2.88 -1.39
N PRO A 47 2.28 3.27 -2.62
CA PRO A 47 3.29 3.46 -3.67
C PRO A 47 4.23 4.63 -3.40
N SER A 48 3.75 5.66 -2.71
CA SER A 48 4.58 6.83 -2.43
C SER A 48 5.76 6.46 -1.53
N ASN A 49 5.53 5.63 -0.51
CA ASN A 49 6.61 5.21 0.39
C ASN A 49 7.54 4.19 -0.25
N ILE A 50 7.04 3.35 -1.14
CA ILE A 50 7.91 2.46 -1.93
C ILE A 50 8.88 3.31 -2.75
N ALA A 51 8.36 4.31 -3.45
CA ALA A 51 9.17 5.20 -4.28
C ALA A 51 10.18 5.99 -3.44
N GLU A 52 9.73 6.54 -2.31
CA GLU A 52 10.59 7.31 -1.40
C GLU A 52 11.74 6.45 -0.89
N GLY A 53 11.42 5.22 -0.47
CA GLY A 53 12.44 4.30 0.04
C GLY A 53 13.41 3.85 -1.03
N ALA A 54 12.92 3.62 -2.25
CA ALA A 54 13.77 3.21 -3.37
C ALA A 54 14.78 4.30 -3.75
N ALA A 55 14.47 5.56 -3.47
CA ALA A 55 15.35 6.69 -3.74
C ALA A 55 16.43 6.89 -2.67
N ARG A 56 16.35 6.15 -1.56
CA ARG A 56 17.32 6.28 -0.49
C ARG A 56 18.61 5.52 -0.79
N ASN A 57 19.67 5.85 -0.06
CA ASN A 57 21.01 5.32 -0.34
C ASN A 57 21.29 3.96 0.28
N THR A 58 20.52 3.56 1.30
CA THR A 58 20.81 2.34 2.06
C THR A 58 19.63 1.39 2.10
N SER A 59 19.92 0.10 2.21
CA SER A 59 18.88 -0.92 2.39
C SER A 59 18.10 -0.71 3.67
N LYS A 60 18.78 -0.25 4.74
CA LYS A 60 18.14 0.02 6.02
C LYS A 60 17.05 1.08 5.87
N GLU A 61 17.33 2.16 5.16
CA GLU A 61 16.33 3.21 4.92
C GLU A 61 15.20 2.70 4.04
N PHE A 62 15.53 1.94 3.00
CA PHE A 62 14.50 1.36 2.13
C PHE A 62 13.54 0.48 2.94
N ILE A 63 14.08 -0.38 3.81
CA ILE A 63 13.27 -1.25 4.67
C ILE A 63 12.33 -0.43 5.55
N GLN A 64 12.80 0.68 6.11
CA GLN A 64 11.95 1.55 6.93
C GLN A 64 10.75 2.07 6.14
N PHE A 65 10.97 2.52 4.91
CA PHE A 65 9.86 3.01 4.07
C PHE A 65 8.92 1.88 3.63
N LEU A 66 9.46 0.68 3.41
CA LEU A 66 8.62 -0.48 3.10
C LEU A 66 7.71 -0.83 4.29
N HIS A 67 8.20 -0.69 5.52
CA HIS A 67 7.36 -0.87 6.71
C HIS A 67 6.29 0.20 6.81
N VAL A 68 6.56 1.44 6.41
CA VAL A 68 5.53 2.47 6.37
C VAL A 68 4.44 2.08 5.37
N SER A 69 4.84 1.56 4.20
CA SER A 69 3.87 1.07 3.20
C SER A 69 3.03 -0.06 3.75
N LEU A 70 3.63 -1.00 4.51
CA LEU A 70 2.87 -2.08 5.15
C LEU A 70 1.85 -1.54 6.14
N GLY A 71 2.22 -0.53 6.93
CA GLY A 71 1.30 0.10 7.86
C GLY A 71 0.13 0.75 7.14
N SER A 72 0.41 1.42 6.03
CA SER A 72 -0.63 2.03 5.19
C SER A 72 -1.55 0.98 4.60
N ALA A 73 -1.00 -0.17 4.20
CA ALA A 73 -1.79 -1.28 3.67
C ALA A 73 -2.73 -1.85 4.74
N ALA A 74 -2.24 -2.00 5.97
CA ALA A 74 -3.07 -2.47 7.09
C ALA A 74 -4.19 -1.46 7.40
N GLU A 75 -3.88 -0.18 7.33
CA GLU A 75 -4.86 0.88 7.52
C GLU A 75 -5.94 0.81 6.43
N LEU A 76 -5.53 0.65 5.18
CA LEU A 76 -6.45 0.56 4.05
C LEU A 76 -7.36 -0.67 4.18
N GLU A 77 -6.80 -1.80 4.57
CA GLU A 77 -7.56 -3.03 4.82
C GLU A 77 -8.66 -2.78 5.86
N THR A 78 -8.28 -2.13 6.96
CA THR A 78 -9.20 -1.78 8.03
C THR A 78 -10.33 -0.90 7.52
N GLN A 79 -10.00 0.09 6.70
CA GLN A 79 -10.99 1.02 6.14
C GLN A 79 -11.97 0.32 5.20
N PHE A 80 -11.51 -0.63 4.38
CA PHE A 80 -12.41 -1.41 3.54
C PHE A 80 -13.36 -2.25 4.38
N ILE A 81 -12.87 -2.86 5.45
CA ILE A 81 -13.72 -3.65 6.35
C ILE A 81 -14.77 -2.75 7.00
N ILE A 82 -14.38 -1.56 7.44
CA ILE A 82 -15.31 -0.59 8.02
C ILE A 82 -16.38 -0.21 6.98
N ALA A 83 -15.95 0.09 5.74
CA ALA A 83 -16.88 0.48 4.68
C ALA A 83 -17.93 -0.60 4.40
N LYS A 84 -17.49 -1.85 4.40
CA LYS A 84 -18.43 -2.97 4.22
C LYS A 84 -19.43 -3.04 5.36
N LYS A 85 -18.95 -2.94 6.60
CA LYS A 85 -19.83 -3.02 7.78
C LYS A 85 -20.82 -1.86 7.83
N LEU A 86 -20.44 -0.70 7.32
CA LEU A 86 -21.33 0.45 7.23
C LEU A 86 -22.31 0.35 6.05
N GLY A 87 -22.15 -0.65 5.19
CA GLY A 87 -23.03 -0.83 4.04
C GLY A 87 -22.66 0.03 2.84
N TYR A 88 -21.50 0.68 2.85
CA TYR A 88 -21.06 1.51 1.74
C TYR A 88 -20.57 0.68 0.55
N LEU A 89 -20.08 -0.53 0.81
CA LEU A 89 -19.61 -1.48 -0.18
C LEU A 89 -20.22 -2.85 0.13
N GLU A 90 -20.69 -3.55 -0.90
CA GLU A 90 -21.26 -4.88 -0.72
C GLU A 90 -20.18 -5.95 -0.79
N GLU A 91 -19.27 -5.83 -1.74
CA GLU A 91 -18.26 -6.85 -2.01
C GLU A 91 -16.86 -6.24 -1.96
N ILE A 92 -16.02 -6.78 -1.07
CA ILE A 92 -14.64 -6.30 -0.92
C ILE A 92 -13.60 -7.41 -1.06
N ASP A 93 -14.02 -8.66 -1.33
CA ASP A 93 -13.07 -9.78 -1.38
C ASP A 93 -12.01 -9.57 -2.46
N GLY A 94 -12.42 -9.05 -3.62
CA GLY A 94 -11.49 -8.79 -4.72
C GLY A 94 -10.41 -7.79 -4.35
N VAL A 95 -10.80 -6.66 -3.75
CA VAL A 95 -9.83 -5.63 -3.37
C VAL A 95 -8.96 -6.10 -2.21
N LEU A 96 -9.52 -6.88 -1.27
CA LEU A 96 -8.74 -7.44 -0.18
C LEU A 96 -7.70 -8.44 -0.68
N MET A 97 -8.03 -9.21 -1.73
CA MET A 97 -7.05 -10.12 -2.34
C MET A 97 -5.90 -9.36 -2.99
N ARG A 98 -6.20 -8.27 -3.68
CA ARG A 98 -5.16 -7.41 -4.28
C ARG A 98 -4.28 -6.80 -3.20
N LEU A 99 -4.91 -6.37 -2.11
CA LEU A 99 -4.19 -5.78 -0.99
C LEU A 99 -3.27 -6.81 -0.33
N ALA A 100 -3.77 -8.03 -0.11
CA ALA A 100 -2.97 -9.12 0.45
C ALA A 100 -1.76 -9.43 -0.43
N ALA A 101 -1.93 -9.41 -1.76
CA ALA A 101 -0.82 -9.63 -2.68
C ALA A 101 0.26 -8.56 -2.52
N VAL A 102 -0.15 -7.29 -2.41
CA VAL A 102 0.79 -6.18 -2.18
C VAL A 102 1.52 -6.36 -0.85
N GLN A 103 0.80 -6.74 0.21
CA GLN A 103 1.40 -6.99 1.53
C GLN A 103 2.45 -8.10 1.47
N GLN A 104 2.14 -9.20 0.77
CA GLN A 104 3.08 -10.31 0.61
C GLN A 104 4.34 -9.88 -0.15
N MET A 105 4.16 -9.09 -1.20
CA MET A 105 5.29 -8.59 -1.99
C MET A 105 6.15 -7.63 -1.16
N LEU A 106 5.54 -6.78 -0.35
CA LEU A 106 6.28 -5.88 0.55
C LEU A 106 7.10 -6.68 1.56
N ASN A 107 6.51 -7.70 2.16
CA ASN A 107 7.22 -8.56 3.10
C ASN A 107 8.38 -9.29 2.43
N GLY A 108 8.18 -9.78 1.20
CA GLY A 108 9.23 -10.43 0.44
C GLY A 108 10.40 -9.50 0.15
N LEU A 109 10.08 -8.26 -0.21
CA LEU A 109 11.10 -7.26 -0.52
C LEU A 109 11.88 -6.87 0.74
N ILE A 110 11.19 -6.73 1.87
CA ILE A 110 11.84 -6.45 3.17
C ILE A 110 12.83 -7.57 3.50
N ARG A 111 12.42 -8.83 3.38
CA ARG A 111 13.33 -9.95 3.64
C ARG A 111 14.53 -9.92 2.71
N HIS A 112 14.31 -9.65 1.44
CA HIS A 112 15.39 -9.59 0.46
C HIS A 112 16.44 -8.54 0.84
N TYR A 113 16.00 -7.33 1.16
CA TYR A 113 16.91 -6.24 1.48
C TYR A 113 17.50 -6.37 2.88
N ARG A 114 16.80 -7.00 3.81
CA ARG A 114 17.34 -7.29 5.14
C ARG A 114 18.51 -8.25 5.03
N ASN A 115 18.40 -9.28 4.21
CA ASN A 115 19.47 -10.25 3.99
C ASN A 115 20.68 -9.60 3.29
N LYS A 116 20.42 -8.73 2.33
CA LYS A 116 21.49 -7.97 1.67
C LYS A 116 22.21 -7.06 2.66
N GLY A 117 21.45 -6.39 3.54
CA GLY A 117 22.00 -5.53 4.57
C GLY A 117 22.89 -6.30 5.54
N THR A 118 22.49 -7.53 5.88
CA THR A 118 23.25 -8.41 6.76
C THR A 118 24.60 -8.75 6.16
N THR A 119 24.70 -8.91 4.85
CA THR A 119 25.96 -9.21 4.17
C THR A 119 26.79 -7.95 3.89
N GLY A 120 26.26 -6.78 4.19
CA GLY A 120 26.92 -5.52 3.90
C GLY A 120 26.89 -5.13 2.44
N VAL A 121 26.13 -5.83 1.62
CA VAL A 121 25.99 -5.59 0.19
C VAL A 121 24.58 -5.10 -0.10
N ARG A 122 24.51 -4.08 -0.92
CA ARG A 122 23.22 -3.56 -1.30
C ARG A 122 22.95 -3.66 -2.78
#